data_0ca2a4ea8835174b5db6d430a23aa811
#
_entry.id   0ca2a4ea8835174b5db6d430a23aa811
#
_cell.length_a   1.000
_cell.length_b   1.000
_cell.length_c   1.000
_cell.angle_alpha   90.00
_cell.angle_beta   90.00
_cell.angle_gamma   90.00
#
_symmetry.space_group_name_H-M   'P 1'
#
loop_
_entity.id
_entity.type
_entity.pdbx_description
1 polymer ?
#
loop_
_entity_poly.entity_id
_entity_poly.type
_entity_poly.pdbx_seq_one_letter_code
_entity_poly.pdbx_strand_id
1 'polypeptide(L)'
;IIYMYIYMLFMFMMLFFMFTLIIFYNEKLIILEWLIYKYNSMKFSFLIYLDFYSLMFMMLVSLISMIVLIYSIYYMEGEKFLNRFIILVMLFVISMYMMILSPSFLTILLGWDGLGLISYCLIIFYQNEKAYNSGMLTIFWNRIGDVGILLMISMGMMYGSWNLMIYEFNFFMVILMILVAFTKSAQIPFTLWLPAAMMAPTPVSSLVHSSTLVTAGVYLLIRYNKFLFLENLNNYILLISSLTMFMAGLIANYEFDFKKIIALSTLSQLSLMMSILSLGMWELAFFHLVIHALFKSLMFLCVGSFIHSFKSMQDIRCYGGVIYMYPFKTMTLMFSLMCLMGFPFFSGYFSKDLIMEVMFLSKMNMISFMLLIFSTIFTVSYSIRLMMFILFSKKNYYVNLIKKEGNLENFCMLILLMTIFFLGYIFLKIFNLNFMILLTENFKMMIMKLIFFGILLGMYFYFSFKNNVIMGNYFSMMFYFEKIYQFYKIPLNMMMLYEIIHEKNL
;
A
#
# COMPACT_ATOMS: atom_id res chain seq x y z
N ILE A 1 -16.37 -23.99 -6.63
CA ILE A 1 -16.47 -22.84 -5.73
C ILE A 1 -15.58 -21.69 -6.23
N ILE A 2 -14.26 -21.90 -6.50
CA ILE A 2 -13.33 -20.84 -6.92
C ILE A 2 -13.81 -20.15 -8.20
N TYR A 3 -14.12 -20.90 -9.24
CA TYR A 3 -14.59 -20.37 -10.54
C TYR A 3 -15.88 -19.55 -10.40
N MET A 4 -16.75 -19.90 -9.46
CA MET A 4 -17.96 -19.14 -9.16
C MET A 4 -17.62 -17.75 -8.59
N TYR A 5 -16.69 -17.67 -7.64
CA TYR A 5 -16.24 -16.39 -7.10
C TYR A 5 -15.49 -15.53 -8.13
N ILE A 6 -14.66 -16.13 -8.97
CA ILE A 6 -14.01 -15.43 -10.09
C ILE A 6 -15.05 -14.82 -11.02
N TYR A 7 -16.06 -15.59 -11.39
CA TYR A 7 -17.16 -15.12 -12.25
C TYR A 7 -17.96 -13.99 -11.59
N MET A 8 -18.29 -14.10 -10.30
CA MET A 8 -18.95 -13.03 -9.55
C MET A 8 -18.12 -11.74 -9.53
N LEU A 9 -16.82 -11.82 -9.25
CA LEU A 9 -15.93 -10.65 -9.25
C LEU A 9 -15.80 -10.03 -10.64
N PHE A 10 -15.77 -10.83 -11.69
CA PHE A 10 -15.78 -10.34 -13.06
C PHE A 10 -17.08 -9.57 -13.38
N MET A 11 -18.23 -10.09 -12.98
CA MET A 11 -19.52 -9.40 -13.15
C MET A 11 -19.56 -8.10 -12.36
N PHE A 12 -19.07 -8.06 -11.11
CA PHE A 12 -18.96 -6.83 -10.33
C PHE A 12 -18.01 -5.82 -10.98
N MET A 13 -16.87 -6.25 -11.48
CA MET A 13 -15.94 -5.38 -12.22
C MET A 13 -16.65 -4.73 -13.41
N MET A 14 -17.36 -5.50 -14.23
CA MET A 14 -18.09 -4.97 -15.40
C MET A 14 -19.20 -4.02 -15.00
N LEU A 15 -19.97 -4.32 -13.95
CA LEU A 15 -21.02 -3.45 -13.43
C LEU A 15 -20.42 -2.14 -12.93
N PHE A 16 -19.37 -2.16 -12.11
CA PHE A 16 -18.73 -0.95 -11.64
C PHE A 16 -18.15 -0.11 -12.78
N PHE A 17 -17.56 -0.73 -13.79
CA PHE A 17 -17.09 -0.04 -14.98
C PHE A 17 -18.22 0.68 -15.72
N MET A 18 -19.35 0.02 -15.95
CA MET A 18 -20.51 0.66 -16.56
C MET A 18 -21.05 1.82 -15.73
N PHE A 19 -21.15 1.65 -14.41
CA PHE A 19 -21.57 2.73 -13.52
C PHE A 19 -20.58 3.89 -13.48
N THR A 20 -19.27 3.64 -13.53
CA THR A 20 -18.26 4.72 -13.61
C THR A 20 -18.46 5.56 -14.85
N LEU A 21 -18.71 4.94 -16.00
CA LEU A 21 -18.96 5.66 -17.26
C LEU A 21 -20.23 6.50 -17.19
N ILE A 22 -21.32 5.98 -16.62
CA ILE A 22 -22.61 6.70 -16.48
C ILE A 22 -22.44 7.92 -15.54
N ILE A 23 -21.76 7.75 -14.40
CA ILE A 23 -21.54 8.84 -13.45
C ILE A 23 -20.59 9.88 -14.03
N PHE A 24 -19.54 9.46 -14.72
CA PHE A 24 -18.60 10.37 -15.40
C PHE A 24 -19.30 11.23 -16.45
N TYR A 25 -20.17 10.62 -17.27
CA TYR A 25 -20.89 11.36 -18.31
C TYR A 25 -21.93 12.34 -17.74
N ASN A 26 -22.63 11.93 -16.67
CA ASN A 26 -23.71 12.73 -16.09
C ASN A 26 -23.24 13.71 -15.00
N GLU A 27 -21.99 13.64 -14.53
CA GLU A 27 -21.43 14.43 -13.42
C GLU A 27 -22.31 14.41 -12.14
N LYS A 28 -23.02 13.33 -11.90
CA LYS A 28 -23.99 13.20 -10.82
C LYS A 28 -23.40 12.38 -9.66
N LEU A 29 -23.80 12.79 -8.43
CA LEU A 29 -23.56 12.05 -7.20
C LEU A 29 -24.82 11.29 -6.81
N ILE A 30 -24.68 10.05 -6.38
CA ILE A 30 -25.82 9.24 -5.90
C ILE A 30 -25.57 8.92 -4.43
N ILE A 31 -26.50 9.35 -3.58
CA ILE A 31 -26.50 9.05 -2.13
C ILE A 31 -27.73 8.21 -1.85
N LEU A 32 -27.50 7.00 -1.32
CA LEU A 32 -28.56 6.13 -0.85
C LEU A 32 -28.53 6.11 0.66
N GLU A 33 -29.65 6.42 1.29
CA GLU A 33 -29.78 6.43 2.75
C GLU A 33 -30.78 5.35 3.18
N TRP A 34 -30.30 4.40 3.99
CA TRP A 34 -31.12 3.41 4.68
C TRP A 34 -31.17 3.68 6.16
N LEU A 35 -32.35 4.05 6.68
CA LEU A 35 -32.57 4.23 8.10
C LEU A 35 -32.64 2.85 8.77
N ILE A 36 -31.64 2.52 9.61
CA ILE A 36 -31.61 1.26 10.36
C ILE A 36 -32.40 1.43 11.66
N TYR A 37 -32.12 2.49 12.41
CA TYR A 37 -32.69 2.73 13.70
C TYR A 37 -32.79 4.23 14.03
N LYS A 38 -33.83 4.65 14.71
CA LYS A 38 -34.02 6.03 15.18
C LYS A 38 -34.23 6.01 16.67
N TYR A 39 -33.41 6.73 17.41
CA TYR A 39 -33.57 6.91 18.86
C TYR A 39 -33.62 8.40 19.18
N ASN A 40 -34.77 8.87 19.68
CA ASN A 40 -35.03 10.28 19.88
C ASN A 40 -34.77 11.11 18.63
N SER A 41 -33.84 12.07 18.70
CA SER A 41 -33.42 12.93 17.57
C SER A 41 -32.30 12.31 16.72
N MET A 42 -31.63 11.24 17.20
CA MET A 42 -30.51 10.61 16.49
C MET A 42 -30.98 9.58 15.46
N LYS A 43 -30.44 9.63 14.26
CA LYS A 43 -30.71 8.70 13.16
C LYS A 43 -29.47 7.84 12.90
N PHE A 44 -29.62 6.53 13.02
CA PHE A 44 -28.67 5.55 12.58
C PHE A 44 -29.01 5.16 11.16
N SER A 45 -28.37 5.79 10.19
CA SER A 45 -28.59 5.50 8.77
C SER A 45 -27.36 4.85 8.17
N PHE A 46 -27.58 3.83 7.33
CA PHE A 46 -26.57 3.26 6.47
C PHE A 46 -26.53 4.08 5.18
N LEU A 47 -25.45 4.85 5.03
CA LEU A 47 -25.27 5.73 3.89
C LEU A 47 -24.36 5.04 2.88
N ILE A 48 -24.78 5.01 1.62
CA ILE A 48 -23.97 4.57 0.48
C ILE A 48 -23.75 5.79 -0.41
N TYR A 49 -22.47 6.09 -0.66
CA TYR A 49 -22.06 7.21 -1.46
C TYR A 49 -21.38 6.71 -2.73
N LEU A 50 -22.05 6.93 -3.88
CA LEU A 50 -21.55 6.53 -5.19
C LEU A 50 -21.14 7.78 -5.97
N ASP A 51 -19.85 7.93 -6.15
CA ASP A 51 -19.25 8.93 -7.01
C ASP A 51 -18.22 8.27 -7.92
N PHE A 52 -17.63 9.03 -8.81
CA PHE A 52 -16.60 8.57 -9.72
C PHE A 52 -15.44 7.88 -9.01
N TYR A 53 -14.92 8.47 -7.92
CA TYR A 53 -13.76 7.95 -7.19
C TYR A 53 -14.05 6.64 -6.46
N SER A 54 -15.24 6.52 -5.84
CA SER A 54 -15.64 5.27 -5.16
C SER A 54 -15.78 4.13 -6.13
N LEU A 55 -16.46 4.34 -7.25
CA LEU A 55 -16.71 3.31 -8.25
C LEU A 55 -15.41 2.88 -8.95
N MET A 56 -14.52 3.84 -9.28
CA MET A 56 -13.21 3.53 -9.84
C MET A 56 -12.37 2.68 -8.90
N PHE A 57 -12.39 2.99 -7.61
CA PHE A 57 -11.63 2.20 -6.64
C PHE A 57 -12.24 0.81 -6.44
N MET A 58 -13.55 0.68 -6.41
CA MET A 58 -14.23 -0.63 -6.36
C MET A 58 -13.94 -1.48 -7.61
N MET A 59 -13.94 -0.86 -8.80
CA MET A 59 -13.57 -1.55 -10.04
C MET A 59 -12.15 -2.11 -9.96
N LEU A 60 -11.18 -1.32 -9.47
CA LEU A 60 -9.81 -1.76 -9.29
C LEU A 60 -9.67 -2.92 -8.30
N VAL A 61 -10.34 -2.81 -7.15
CA VAL A 61 -10.31 -3.87 -6.13
C VAL A 61 -10.90 -5.16 -6.69
N SER A 62 -12.00 -5.10 -7.45
CA SER A 62 -12.59 -6.28 -8.09
C SER A 62 -11.68 -6.88 -9.17
N LEU A 63 -11.01 -6.05 -9.97
CA LEU A 63 -10.06 -6.51 -10.99
C LEU A 63 -8.86 -7.24 -10.35
N ILE A 64 -8.22 -6.60 -9.37
CA ILE A 64 -7.05 -7.19 -8.69
C ILE A 64 -7.45 -8.46 -7.95
N SER A 65 -8.59 -8.47 -7.24
CA SER A 65 -9.05 -9.66 -6.50
C SER A 65 -9.38 -10.82 -7.41
N MET A 66 -9.98 -10.58 -8.58
CA MET A 66 -10.23 -11.60 -9.61
C MET A 66 -8.91 -12.23 -10.07
N ILE A 67 -7.93 -11.41 -10.43
CA ILE A 67 -6.62 -11.88 -10.91
C ILE A 67 -5.89 -12.67 -9.82
N VAL A 68 -5.92 -12.19 -8.57
CA VAL A 68 -5.32 -12.87 -7.42
C VAL A 68 -5.97 -14.22 -7.15
N LEU A 69 -7.29 -14.36 -7.32
CA LEU A 69 -7.96 -15.66 -7.20
C LEU A 69 -7.55 -16.63 -8.32
N ILE A 70 -7.44 -16.17 -9.58
CA ILE A 70 -6.94 -17.00 -10.67
C ILE A 70 -5.50 -17.45 -10.38
N TYR A 71 -4.64 -16.54 -9.95
CA TYR A 71 -3.26 -16.84 -9.58
C TYR A 71 -3.17 -17.82 -8.39
N SER A 72 -4.07 -17.71 -7.42
CA SER A 72 -4.07 -18.57 -6.23
C SER A 72 -4.36 -20.05 -6.54
N ILE A 73 -5.04 -20.35 -7.65
CA ILE A 73 -5.29 -21.75 -8.10
C ILE A 73 -3.95 -22.47 -8.32
N TYR A 74 -3.00 -21.78 -8.93
CA TYR A 74 -1.69 -22.35 -9.19
C TYR A 74 -0.75 -22.26 -7.97
N TYR A 75 -0.69 -21.08 -7.33
CA TYR A 75 0.25 -20.84 -6.21
C TYR A 75 -0.03 -21.69 -4.99
N MET A 76 -1.31 -21.95 -4.70
CA MET A 76 -1.75 -22.75 -3.54
C MET A 76 -2.06 -24.21 -3.94
N GLU A 77 -1.54 -24.67 -5.07
CA GLU A 77 -1.70 -26.06 -5.52
C GLU A 77 -1.04 -27.00 -4.50
N GLY A 78 -1.82 -27.96 -3.97
CA GLY A 78 -1.36 -28.88 -2.93
C GLY A 78 -1.67 -28.46 -1.48
N GLU A 79 -2.16 -27.25 -1.25
CA GLU A 79 -2.57 -26.80 0.09
C GLU A 79 -3.92 -27.39 0.51
N LYS A 80 -3.98 -27.95 1.73
CA LYS A 80 -5.19 -28.64 2.24
C LYS A 80 -6.37 -27.68 2.48
N PHE A 81 -6.12 -26.42 2.82
CA PHE A 81 -7.12 -25.45 3.26
C PHE A 81 -7.43 -24.37 2.24
N LEU A 82 -7.36 -24.68 0.95
CA LEU A 82 -7.58 -23.73 -0.14
C LEU A 82 -8.96 -23.06 -0.08
N ASN A 83 -10.02 -23.78 0.26
CA ASN A 83 -11.37 -23.21 0.39
C ASN A 83 -11.45 -22.17 1.51
N ARG A 84 -10.81 -22.41 2.65
CA ARG A 84 -10.70 -21.43 3.75
C ARG A 84 -10.00 -20.16 3.28
N PHE A 85 -8.92 -20.30 2.52
CA PHE A 85 -8.18 -19.18 1.94
C PHE A 85 -9.08 -18.30 1.08
N ILE A 86 -9.84 -18.90 0.15
CA ILE A 86 -10.70 -18.16 -0.78
C ILE A 86 -11.82 -17.42 -0.05
N ILE A 87 -12.46 -18.06 0.93
CA ILE A 87 -13.52 -17.42 1.71
C ILE A 87 -12.96 -16.19 2.45
N LEU A 88 -11.77 -16.29 3.06
CA LEU A 88 -11.11 -15.16 3.73
C LEU A 88 -10.80 -14.03 2.74
N VAL A 89 -10.33 -14.34 1.52
CA VAL A 89 -10.08 -13.33 0.49
C VAL A 89 -11.38 -12.64 0.07
N MET A 90 -12.47 -13.39 -0.11
CA MET A 90 -13.78 -12.79 -0.44
C MET A 90 -14.34 -11.91 0.66
N LEU A 91 -14.24 -12.33 1.92
CA LEU A 91 -14.62 -11.51 3.08
C LEU A 91 -13.80 -10.21 3.14
N PHE A 92 -12.51 -10.30 2.81
CA PHE A 92 -11.65 -9.12 2.72
C PHE A 92 -12.12 -8.14 1.63
N VAL A 93 -12.50 -8.63 0.45
CA VAL A 93 -13.04 -7.79 -0.65
C VAL A 93 -14.36 -7.12 -0.23
N ILE A 94 -15.25 -7.85 0.44
CA ILE A 94 -16.52 -7.29 0.94
C ILE A 94 -16.25 -6.18 1.97
N SER A 95 -15.31 -6.38 2.91
CA SER A 95 -14.96 -5.36 3.90
C SER A 95 -14.37 -4.10 3.25
N MET A 96 -13.61 -4.24 2.15
CA MET A 96 -13.14 -3.11 1.36
C MET A 96 -14.29 -2.34 0.70
N TYR A 97 -15.25 -3.04 0.10
CA TYR A 97 -16.41 -2.38 -0.50
C TYR A 97 -17.22 -1.58 0.52
N MET A 98 -17.43 -2.15 1.71
CA MET A 98 -18.11 -1.44 2.80
C MET A 98 -17.37 -0.15 3.20
N MET A 99 -16.04 -0.19 3.27
CA MET A 99 -15.23 0.97 3.62
C MET A 99 -15.23 2.04 2.51
N ILE A 100 -15.20 1.65 1.23
CA ILE A 100 -15.17 2.59 0.11
C ILE A 100 -16.50 3.34 -0.05
N LEU A 101 -17.61 2.64 0.15
CA LEU A 101 -18.95 3.18 -0.07
C LEU A 101 -19.45 4.05 1.08
N SER A 102 -18.89 3.92 2.26
CA SER A 102 -19.43 4.50 3.48
C SER A 102 -18.92 5.91 3.76
N PRO A 103 -19.79 6.93 3.87
CA PRO A 103 -19.42 8.27 4.30
C PRO A 103 -19.64 8.55 5.79
N SER A 104 -20.27 7.65 6.56
CA SER A 104 -20.50 7.84 7.99
C SER A 104 -19.49 7.08 8.85
N PHE A 105 -19.11 7.64 10.00
CA PHE A 105 -18.12 7.00 10.89
C PHE A 105 -18.53 5.58 11.32
N LEU A 106 -19.80 5.34 11.58
CA LEU A 106 -20.31 4.02 12.00
C LEU A 106 -20.13 2.97 10.89
N THR A 107 -20.44 3.33 9.65
CA THR A 107 -20.30 2.41 8.52
C THR A 107 -18.86 2.24 8.10
N ILE A 108 -18.03 3.29 8.22
CA ILE A 108 -16.58 3.17 8.04
C ILE A 108 -15.99 2.19 9.04
N LEU A 109 -16.38 2.24 10.32
CA LEU A 109 -15.90 1.34 11.37
C LEU A 109 -16.13 -0.13 10.99
N LEU A 110 -17.31 -0.47 10.46
CA LEU A 110 -17.61 -1.85 10.03
C LEU A 110 -16.63 -2.35 8.96
N GLY A 111 -16.39 -1.55 7.93
CA GLY A 111 -15.40 -1.89 6.90
C GLY A 111 -13.97 -1.93 7.42
N TRP A 112 -13.61 -0.96 8.26
CA TRP A 112 -12.26 -0.78 8.83
C TRP A 112 -11.85 -1.91 9.77
N ASP A 113 -12.74 -2.30 10.69
CA ASP A 113 -12.54 -3.43 11.61
C ASP A 113 -12.51 -4.76 10.85
N GLY A 114 -13.43 -4.93 9.90
CA GLY A 114 -13.44 -6.11 9.03
C GLY A 114 -12.10 -6.31 8.32
N LEU A 115 -11.54 -5.25 7.73
CA LEU A 115 -10.22 -5.29 7.10
C LEU A 115 -9.12 -5.70 8.09
N GLY A 116 -9.13 -5.17 9.29
CA GLY A 116 -8.14 -5.47 10.33
C GLY A 116 -8.16 -6.93 10.76
N LEU A 117 -9.35 -7.46 11.08
CA LEU A 117 -9.55 -8.83 11.54
C LEU A 117 -9.24 -9.87 10.45
N ILE A 118 -9.75 -9.65 9.24
CA ILE A 118 -9.56 -10.60 8.15
C ILE A 118 -8.10 -10.62 7.69
N SER A 119 -7.41 -9.47 7.68
CA SER A 119 -5.97 -9.42 7.37
C SER A 119 -5.14 -10.24 8.36
N TYR A 120 -5.47 -10.20 9.65
CA TYR A 120 -4.85 -11.04 10.66
C TYR A 120 -5.03 -12.53 10.36
N CYS A 121 -6.26 -12.97 10.07
CA CYS A 121 -6.53 -14.36 9.71
C CYS A 121 -5.75 -14.81 8.48
N LEU A 122 -5.54 -13.92 7.51
CA LEU A 122 -4.77 -14.19 6.30
C LEU A 122 -3.24 -14.25 6.58
N ILE A 123 -2.72 -13.46 7.51
CA ILE A 123 -1.29 -13.51 7.90
C ILE A 123 -0.98 -14.83 8.62
N ILE A 124 -1.87 -15.29 9.50
CA ILE A 124 -1.66 -16.52 10.29
C ILE A 124 -2.02 -17.78 9.49
N PHE A 125 -2.33 -17.67 8.22
CA PHE A 125 -2.77 -18.81 7.41
C PHE A 125 -1.85 -20.03 7.56
N TYR A 126 -0.54 -19.86 7.56
CA TYR A 126 0.44 -20.94 7.71
C TYR A 126 0.69 -21.42 9.15
N GLN A 127 0.12 -20.81 10.17
CA GLN A 127 0.17 -21.19 11.58
C GLN A 127 1.58 -21.42 12.16
N ASN A 128 2.58 -20.70 11.65
CA ASN A 128 3.95 -20.72 12.17
C ASN A 128 4.12 -19.65 13.27
N GLU A 129 5.05 -19.86 14.22
CA GLU A 129 5.35 -18.89 15.29
C GLU A 129 5.67 -17.49 14.75
N LYS A 130 6.45 -17.39 13.66
CA LYS A 130 6.78 -16.12 13.01
C LYS A 130 5.52 -15.44 12.43
N ALA A 131 4.62 -16.20 11.81
CA ALA A 131 3.36 -15.68 11.28
C ALA A 131 2.42 -15.25 12.42
N TYR A 132 2.39 -15.97 13.54
CA TYR A 132 1.63 -15.59 14.72
C TYR A 132 2.13 -14.26 15.31
N ASN A 133 3.43 -14.13 15.55
CA ASN A 133 4.03 -12.91 16.10
C ASN A 133 3.81 -11.69 15.18
N SER A 134 3.96 -11.87 13.86
CA SER A 134 3.68 -10.80 12.89
C SER A 134 2.20 -10.44 12.83
N GLY A 135 1.32 -11.42 12.92
CA GLY A 135 -0.12 -11.21 12.97
C GLY A 135 -0.54 -10.44 14.23
N MET A 136 -0.04 -10.79 15.41
CA MET A 136 -0.30 -10.06 16.65
C MET A 136 0.17 -8.61 16.55
N LEU A 137 1.35 -8.38 15.99
CA LEU A 137 1.87 -7.03 15.79
C LEU A 137 0.95 -6.20 14.88
N THR A 138 0.45 -6.78 13.79
CA THR A 138 -0.48 -6.07 12.89
C THR A 138 -1.82 -5.73 13.55
N ILE A 139 -2.35 -6.62 14.39
CA ILE A 139 -3.57 -6.32 15.15
C ILE A 139 -3.35 -5.15 16.10
N PHE A 140 -2.32 -5.19 16.94
CA PHE A 140 -2.09 -4.13 17.93
C PHE A 140 -2.00 -2.75 17.29
N TRP A 141 -1.27 -2.61 16.18
CA TRP A 141 -1.18 -1.33 15.49
C TRP A 141 -2.49 -0.90 14.86
N ASN A 142 -3.25 -1.82 14.26
CA ASN A 142 -4.56 -1.52 13.71
C ASN A 142 -5.56 -1.09 14.80
N ARG A 143 -5.51 -1.71 15.99
CA ARG A 143 -6.40 -1.35 17.10
C ARG A 143 -6.21 0.08 17.60
N ILE A 144 -5.03 0.65 17.49
CA ILE A 144 -4.82 2.08 17.79
C ILE A 144 -5.64 2.96 16.84
N GLY A 145 -5.69 2.60 15.56
CA GLY A 145 -6.57 3.27 14.59
C GLY A 145 -8.04 3.11 14.91
N ASP A 146 -8.47 1.90 15.32
CA ASP A 146 -9.85 1.61 15.69
C ASP A 146 -10.32 2.47 16.88
N VAL A 147 -9.45 2.63 17.89
CA VAL A 147 -9.70 3.53 19.03
C VAL A 147 -9.89 4.97 18.55
N GLY A 148 -9.07 5.43 17.59
CA GLY A 148 -9.23 6.76 17.00
C GLY A 148 -10.61 6.94 16.35
N ILE A 149 -11.12 5.96 15.60
CA ILE A 149 -12.45 6.02 14.99
C ILE A 149 -13.54 6.03 16.08
N LEU A 150 -13.42 5.21 17.12
CA LEU A 150 -14.38 5.19 18.23
C LEU A 150 -14.46 6.54 18.95
N LEU A 151 -13.32 7.21 19.16
CA LEU A 151 -13.28 8.56 19.70
C LEU A 151 -13.96 9.57 18.77
N MET A 152 -13.77 9.44 17.45
CA MET A 152 -14.45 10.29 16.47
C MET A 152 -15.98 10.04 16.47
N ILE A 153 -16.43 8.80 16.65
CA ILE A 153 -17.86 8.47 16.79
C ILE A 153 -18.44 9.13 18.03
N SER A 154 -17.74 9.08 19.16
CA SER A 154 -18.20 9.72 20.39
C SER A 154 -18.31 11.24 20.27
N MET A 155 -17.33 11.88 19.61
CA MET A 155 -17.38 13.31 19.30
C MET A 155 -18.48 13.66 18.30
N GLY A 156 -18.76 12.78 17.34
CA GLY A 156 -19.83 12.95 16.35
C GLY A 156 -21.24 13.05 16.99
N MET A 157 -21.43 12.49 18.18
CA MET A 157 -22.67 12.66 18.95
C MET A 157 -22.96 14.13 19.29
N MET A 158 -21.95 14.95 19.50
CA MET A 158 -22.11 16.38 19.79
C MET A 158 -22.70 17.15 18.61
N TYR A 159 -22.49 16.65 17.39
CA TYR A 159 -23.02 17.26 16.16
C TYR A 159 -24.42 16.73 15.77
N GLY A 160 -24.94 15.74 16.47
CA GLY A 160 -26.26 15.15 16.19
C GLY A 160 -26.33 14.18 15.03
N SER A 161 -25.25 13.98 14.29
CA SER A 161 -25.14 12.94 13.25
C SER A 161 -23.70 12.50 13.04
N TRP A 162 -23.53 11.30 12.48
CA TRP A 162 -22.20 10.74 12.15
C TRP A 162 -21.82 10.91 10.69
N ASN A 163 -22.56 11.72 9.93
CA ASN A 163 -22.26 11.96 8.51
C ASN A 163 -21.18 13.02 8.37
N LEU A 164 -20.01 12.58 7.96
CA LEU A 164 -18.79 13.37 7.83
C LEU A 164 -18.83 14.48 6.76
N MET A 165 -19.75 14.36 5.79
CA MET A 165 -19.81 15.28 4.66
C MET A 165 -20.47 16.61 5.00
N ILE A 166 -21.23 16.65 6.11
CA ILE A 166 -22.12 17.77 6.45
C ILE A 166 -21.45 18.78 7.39
N TYR A 167 -20.55 18.33 8.27
CA TYR A 167 -20.01 19.13 9.36
C TYR A 167 -18.55 19.53 9.14
N GLU A 168 -18.19 20.69 9.67
CA GLU A 168 -16.80 21.09 9.85
C GLU A 168 -16.22 20.40 11.09
N PHE A 169 -15.01 19.91 10.99
CA PHE A 169 -14.35 19.21 12.08
C PHE A 169 -13.59 20.16 12.98
N ASN A 170 -13.63 19.88 14.27
CA ASN A 170 -12.75 20.52 15.22
C ASN A 170 -11.32 20.00 15.06
N PHE A 171 -10.35 20.80 15.45
CA PHE A 171 -8.92 20.47 15.44
C PHE A 171 -8.60 19.05 15.96
N PHE A 172 -9.23 18.68 17.09
CA PHE A 172 -9.02 17.36 17.69
C PHE A 172 -9.54 16.21 16.80
N MET A 173 -10.66 16.39 16.13
CA MET A 173 -11.20 15.39 15.18
C MET A 173 -10.26 15.19 13.99
N VAL A 174 -9.67 16.28 13.47
CA VAL A 174 -8.70 16.21 12.36
C VAL A 174 -7.44 15.46 12.77
N ILE A 175 -6.92 15.70 13.98
CA ILE A 175 -5.77 14.94 14.51
C ILE A 175 -6.09 13.45 14.61
N LEU A 176 -7.27 13.09 15.13
CA LEU A 176 -7.68 11.69 15.21
C LEU A 176 -7.79 11.05 13.82
N MET A 177 -8.34 11.75 12.83
CA MET A 177 -8.39 11.25 11.45
C MET A 177 -7.00 11.00 10.87
N ILE A 178 -6.07 11.91 11.06
CA ILE A 178 -4.68 11.76 10.61
C ILE A 178 -4.04 10.55 11.28
N LEU A 179 -4.22 10.39 12.61
CA LEU A 179 -3.71 9.25 13.36
C LEU A 179 -4.27 7.93 12.82
N VAL A 180 -5.59 7.85 12.59
CA VAL A 180 -6.26 6.69 12.00
C VAL A 180 -5.68 6.37 10.62
N ALA A 181 -5.50 7.37 9.77
CA ALA A 181 -4.93 7.17 8.44
C ALA A 181 -3.46 6.68 8.51
N PHE A 182 -2.66 7.19 9.44
CA PHE A 182 -1.26 6.81 9.61
C PHE A 182 -1.09 5.37 10.08
N THR A 183 -1.99 4.84 10.90
CA THR A 183 -1.94 3.44 11.35
C THR A 183 -2.07 2.47 10.19
N LYS A 184 -3.04 2.65 9.28
CA LYS A 184 -3.23 1.78 8.11
C LYS A 184 -2.21 2.05 7.00
N SER A 185 -1.87 3.31 6.74
CA SER A 185 -0.86 3.66 5.72
C SER A 185 0.58 3.42 6.18
N ALA A 186 0.78 2.87 7.38
CA ALA A 186 2.09 2.53 7.95
C ALA A 186 3.10 3.70 7.97
N GLN A 187 2.65 4.92 8.29
CA GLN A 187 3.55 6.06 8.45
C GLN A 187 4.29 5.98 9.80
N ILE A 188 5.42 6.70 9.96
CA ILE A 188 6.09 6.81 11.26
C ILE A 188 5.08 7.37 12.29
N PRO A 189 4.94 6.73 13.47
CA PRO A 189 5.72 5.64 14.06
C PRO A 189 5.25 4.22 13.71
N PHE A 190 4.21 4.03 12.92
CA PHE A 190 3.52 2.74 12.70
C PHE A 190 4.12 1.87 11.56
N THR A 191 5.38 2.05 11.19
CA THR A 191 5.99 1.44 9.99
C THR A 191 6.26 -0.07 10.10
N LEU A 192 6.47 -0.61 11.28
CA LEU A 192 6.98 -1.97 11.49
C LEU A 192 6.04 -3.09 11.05
N TRP A 193 4.74 -2.88 11.16
CA TRP A 193 3.78 -3.95 10.89
C TRP A 193 3.76 -4.38 9.41
N LEU A 194 4.03 -3.47 8.48
CA LEU A 194 3.92 -3.75 7.06
C LEU A 194 4.98 -4.75 6.56
N PRO A 195 6.29 -4.60 6.83
CA PRO A 195 7.28 -5.62 6.48
C PRO A 195 7.11 -6.91 7.28
N ALA A 196 6.65 -6.85 8.54
CA ALA A 196 6.37 -8.03 9.33
C ALA A 196 5.22 -8.86 8.71
N ALA A 197 4.20 -8.22 8.15
CA ALA A 197 3.08 -8.87 7.49
C ALA A 197 3.45 -9.67 6.23
N MET A 198 4.69 -9.53 5.69
CA MET A 198 5.15 -10.28 4.51
C MET A 198 5.37 -11.78 4.77
N MET A 199 5.13 -12.26 5.98
CA MET A 199 5.05 -13.71 6.28
C MET A 199 3.83 -14.37 5.64
N ALA A 200 2.82 -13.61 5.24
CA ALA A 200 1.66 -14.09 4.50
C ALA A 200 2.02 -14.70 3.13
N PRO A 201 1.15 -15.59 2.57
CA PRO A 201 1.31 -16.07 1.20
C PRO A 201 1.29 -14.92 0.20
N THR A 202 2.01 -15.07 -0.93
CA THR A 202 2.16 -13.98 -1.93
C THR A 202 0.84 -13.49 -2.54
N PRO A 203 -0.21 -14.31 -2.78
CA PRO A 203 -1.49 -13.79 -3.21
C PRO A 203 -2.12 -12.80 -2.22
N VAL A 204 -1.91 -13.01 -0.90
CA VAL A 204 -2.36 -12.08 0.14
C VAL A 204 -1.54 -10.79 0.10
N SER A 205 -0.22 -10.88 -0.02
CA SER A 205 0.63 -9.69 -0.08
C SER A 205 0.32 -8.82 -1.30
N SER A 206 -0.06 -9.40 -2.44
CA SER A 206 -0.42 -8.66 -3.65
C SER A 206 -1.77 -7.94 -3.53
N LEU A 207 -2.74 -8.47 -2.78
CA LEU A 207 -4.05 -7.86 -2.62
C LEU A 207 -4.13 -7.01 -1.36
N VAL A 208 -3.78 -7.57 -0.21
CA VAL A 208 -3.97 -6.92 1.10
C VAL A 208 -2.95 -5.82 1.32
N HIS A 209 -1.66 -6.13 1.21
CA HIS A 209 -0.58 -5.24 1.66
C HIS A 209 -0.08 -4.29 0.56
N SER A 210 -0.43 -4.48 -0.70
CA SER A 210 -0.02 -3.58 -1.77
C SER A 210 -1.13 -2.65 -2.25
N SER A 211 -2.34 -3.18 -2.49
CA SER A 211 -3.36 -2.46 -3.23
C SER A 211 -4.57 -2.00 -2.41
N THR A 212 -4.83 -2.60 -1.23
CA THR A 212 -6.11 -2.36 -0.55
C THR A 212 -5.98 -1.90 0.91
N LEU A 213 -5.55 -2.74 1.85
CA LEU A 213 -5.56 -2.38 3.27
C LEU A 213 -4.74 -1.11 3.58
N VAL A 214 -3.56 -1.00 3.00
CA VAL A 214 -2.66 0.13 3.26
C VAL A 214 -3.13 1.40 2.55
N THR A 215 -3.75 1.24 1.38
CA THR A 215 -4.34 2.36 0.63
C THR A 215 -5.64 2.87 1.25
N ALA A 216 -6.28 2.09 2.14
CA ALA A 216 -7.46 2.50 2.89
C ALA A 216 -7.24 3.79 3.69
N GLY A 217 -6.08 3.92 4.35
CA GLY A 217 -5.72 5.14 5.07
C GLY A 217 -5.57 6.36 4.16
N VAL A 218 -4.94 6.19 3.00
CA VAL A 218 -4.80 7.25 1.99
C VAL A 218 -6.16 7.62 1.41
N TYR A 219 -7.00 6.64 1.08
CA TYR A 219 -8.35 6.87 0.55
C TYR A 219 -9.24 7.63 1.53
N LEU A 220 -9.16 7.34 2.83
CA LEU A 220 -9.86 8.08 3.86
C LEU A 220 -9.47 9.57 3.83
N LEU A 221 -8.19 9.90 3.75
CA LEU A 221 -7.74 11.30 3.68
C LEU A 221 -8.08 11.96 2.34
N ILE A 222 -8.11 11.23 1.23
CA ILE A 222 -8.60 11.75 -0.05
C ILE A 222 -10.05 12.20 0.06
N ARG A 223 -10.89 11.37 0.70
CA ARG A 223 -12.32 11.68 0.91
C ARG A 223 -12.55 12.92 1.75
N TYR A 224 -11.76 13.08 2.78
CA TYR A 224 -11.92 14.13 3.78
C TYR A 224 -10.84 15.20 3.69
N ASN A 225 -10.27 15.41 2.51
CA ASN A 225 -9.18 16.34 2.28
C ASN A 225 -9.50 17.78 2.70
N LYS A 226 -10.75 18.22 2.55
CA LYS A 226 -11.18 19.58 2.93
C LYS A 226 -10.82 19.94 4.37
N PHE A 227 -10.82 18.98 5.28
CA PHE A 227 -10.56 19.20 6.70
C PHE A 227 -9.07 19.36 7.04
N LEU A 228 -8.18 18.81 6.22
CA LEU A 228 -6.74 18.91 6.44
C LEU A 228 -6.24 20.36 6.35
N PHE A 229 -6.88 21.19 5.51
CA PHE A 229 -6.46 22.59 5.28
C PHE A 229 -6.92 23.55 6.36
N LEU A 230 -7.99 23.26 7.06
CA LEU A 230 -8.58 24.15 8.04
C LEU A 230 -7.65 24.45 9.23
N GLU A 231 -6.75 23.53 9.58
CA GLU A 231 -6.02 23.57 10.86
C GLU A 231 -4.49 23.65 10.71
N ASN A 232 -3.96 24.01 9.55
CA ASN A 232 -2.52 24.12 9.29
C ASN A 232 -1.67 22.88 9.67
N LEU A 233 -2.29 21.69 9.77
CA LEU A 233 -1.61 20.44 10.07
C LEU A 233 -0.81 19.87 8.89
N ASN A 234 -1.00 20.44 7.72
CA ASN A 234 -0.38 19.98 6.47
C ASN A 234 1.13 19.91 6.54
N ASN A 235 1.78 20.87 7.20
CA ASN A 235 3.24 20.89 7.35
C ASN A 235 3.76 19.71 8.18
N TYR A 236 3.02 19.29 9.20
CA TYR A 236 3.38 18.12 10.02
C TYR A 236 3.21 16.82 9.24
N ILE A 237 2.10 16.68 8.50
CA ILE A 237 1.86 15.51 7.64
C ILE A 237 2.97 15.41 6.59
N LEU A 238 3.34 16.52 5.97
CA LEU A 238 4.38 16.59 4.96
C LEU A 238 5.75 16.19 5.53
N LEU A 239 6.09 16.65 6.74
CA LEU A 239 7.35 16.29 7.37
C LEU A 239 7.39 14.79 7.73
N ILE A 240 6.34 14.24 8.33
CA ILE A 240 6.28 12.82 8.69
C ILE A 240 6.30 11.96 7.43
N SER A 241 5.54 12.30 6.40
CA SER A 241 5.52 11.55 5.14
C SER A 241 6.86 11.60 4.40
N SER A 242 7.54 12.74 4.37
CA SER A 242 8.88 12.84 3.77
C SER A 242 9.93 12.02 4.53
N LEU A 243 9.89 12.01 5.86
CA LEU A 243 10.72 11.15 6.69
C LEU A 243 10.45 9.66 6.43
N THR A 244 9.18 9.24 6.36
CA THR A 244 8.85 7.84 6.06
C THR A 244 9.32 7.41 4.69
N MET A 245 9.19 8.27 3.68
CA MET A 245 9.65 7.99 2.33
C MET A 245 11.17 7.79 2.28
N PHE A 246 11.91 8.67 2.94
CA PHE A 246 13.36 8.61 3.04
C PHE A 246 13.84 7.34 3.76
N MET A 247 13.26 7.04 4.92
CA MET A 247 13.56 5.85 5.71
C MET A 247 13.32 4.57 4.91
N ALA A 248 12.13 4.44 4.30
CA ALA A 248 11.75 3.27 3.53
C ALA A 248 12.69 3.04 2.34
N GLY A 249 13.05 4.10 1.62
CA GLY A 249 13.97 4.03 0.49
C GLY A 249 15.39 3.63 0.88
N LEU A 250 15.88 4.16 2.01
CA LEU A 250 17.19 3.77 2.57
C LEU A 250 17.21 2.29 2.94
N ILE A 251 16.26 1.83 3.73
CA ILE A 251 16.17 0.44 4.21
C ILE A 251 16.07 -0.53 3.02
N ALA A 252 15.26 -0.20 2.02
CA ALA A 252 15.08 -1.03 0.82
C ALA A 252 16.39 -1.29 0.06
N ASN A 253 17.37 -0.38 0.13
CA ASN A 253 18.68 -0.56 -0.48
C ASN A 253 19.57 -1.57 0.26
N TYR A 254 19.29 -1.88 1.51
CA TYR A 254 20.10 -2.79 2.32
C TYR A 254 19.45 -4.16 2.55
N GLU A 255 18.13 -4.27 2.41
CA GLU A 255 17.40 -5.53 2.57
C GLU A 255 17.72 -6.53 1.43
N PHE A 256 17.65 -7.84 1.75
CA PHE A 256 17.84 -8.94 0.80
C PHE A 256 16.59 -9.77 0.55
N ASP A 257 15.61 -9.70 1.45
CA ASP A 257 14.37 -10.43 1.30
C ASP A 257 13.51 -9.80 0.21
N PHE A 258 13.22 -10.55 -0.85
CA PHE A 258 12.48 -10.08 -2.01
C PHE A 258 11.14 -9.45 -1.63
N LYS A 259 10.34 -10.14 -0.80
CA LYS A 259 9.05 -9.63 -0.34
C LYS A 259 9.19 -8.34 0.48
N LYS A 260 10.19 -8.25 1.37
CA LYS A 260 10.42 -7.07 2.19
C LYS A 260 10.83 -5.85 1.37
N ILE A 261 11.65 -6.03 0.33
CA ILE A 261 12.04 -4.92 -0.55
C ILE A 261 10.80 -4.34 -1.25
N ILE A 262 9.91 -5.20 -1.77
CA ILE A 262 8.68 -4.72 -2.41
C ILE A 262 7.76 -4.06 -1.37
N ALA A 263 7.69 -4.56 -0.14
CA ALA A 263 6.91 -3.95 0.94
C ALA A 263 7.44 -2.57 1.34
N LEU A 264 8.76 -2.40 1.45
CA LEU A 264 9.39 -1.10 1.71
C LEU A 264 9.16 -0.14 0.55
N SER A 265 9.16 -0.65 -0.67
CA SER A 265 8.81 0.16 -1.84
C SER A 265 7.33 0.54 -1.89
N THR A 266 6.38 -0.26 -1.34
CA THR A 266 4.99 0.19 -1.15
C THR A 266 4.91 1.31 -0.12
N LEU A 267 5.63 1.17 0.99
CA LEU A 267 5.68 2.17 2.05
C LEU A 267 6.20 3.52 1.53
N SER A 268 7.26 3.52 0.71
CA SER A 268 7.80 4.75 0.10
C SER A 268 6.80 5.43 -0.86
N GLN A 269 5.99 4.67 -1.61
CA GLN A 269 4.98 5.26 -2.50
C GLN A 269 3.75 5.77 -1.75
N LEU A 270 3.35 5.09 -0.68
CA LEU A 270 2.27 5.58 0.20
C LEU A 270 2.64 6.89 0.88
N SER A 271 3.88 7.01 1.32
CA SER A 271 4.36 8.27 1.90
C SER A 271 4.43 9.40 0.86
N LEU A 272 4.72 9.09 -0.40
CA LEU A 272 4.61 10.04 -1.49
C LEU A 272 3.16 10.49 -1.72
N MET A 273 2.18 9.57 -1.64
CA MET A 273 0.76 9.94 -1.72
C MET A 273 0.34 10.84 -0.55
N MET A 274 0.82 10.54 0.67
CA MET A 274 0.54 11.37 1.85
C MET A 274 1.15 12.77 1.74
N SER A 275 2.36 12.89 1.17
CA SER A 275 3.00 14.19 0.97
C SER A 275 2.25 15.06 -0.06
N ILE A 276 1.69 14.46 -1.13
CA ILE A 276 0.89 15.21 -2.10
C ILE A 276 -0.48 15.61 -1.53
N LEU A 277 -1.07 14.76 -0.69
CA LEU A 277 -2.30 15.11 0.03
C LEU A 277 -2.09 16.31 0.96
N SER A 278 -0.95 16.41 1.63
CA SER A 278 -0.62 17.56 2.45
C SER A 278 -0.46 18.85 1.65
N LEU A 279 -0.17 18.76 0.35
CA LEU A 279 -0.15 19.90 -0.57
C LEU A 279 -1.52 20.24 -1.17
N GLY A 280 -2.55 19.45 -0.87
CA GLY A 280 -3.91 19.69 -1.31
C GLY A 280 -4.33 19.07 -2.63
N MET A 281 -3.43 18.39 -3.31
CA MET A 281 -3.70 17.81 -4.62
C MET A 281 -4.25 16.36 -4.46
N TRP A 282 -5.48 16.27 -3.98
CA TRP A 282 -6.11 14.97 -3.71
C TRP A 282 -6.40 14.15 -4.99
N GLU A 283 -6.66 14.81 -6.12
CA GLU A 283 -6.87 14.15 -7.41
C GLU A 283 -5.60 13.43 -7.90
N LEU A 284 -4.45 14.09 -7.79
CA LEU A 284 -3.16 13.51 -8.14
C LEU A 284 -2.81 12.34 -7.21
N ALA A 285 -3.13 12.47 -5.91
CA ALA A 285 -2.94 11.40 -4.96
C ALA A 285 -3.78 10.16 -5.31
N PHE A 286 -5.05 10.35 -5.71
CA PHE A 286 -5.91 9.27 -6.15
C PHE A 286 -5.43 8.65 -7.46
N PHE A 287 -5.03 9.46 -8.43
CA PHE A 287 -4.46 8.98 -9.68
C PHE A 287 -3.23 8.09 -9.45
N HIS A 288 -2.31 8.55 -8.61
CA HIS A 288 -1.13 7.75 -8.27
C HIS A 288 -1.49 6.47 -7.50
N LEU A 289 -2.52 6.52 -6.62
CA LEU A 289 -3.02 5.35 -5.90
C LEU A 289 -3.48 4.25 -6.86
N VAL A 290 -4.24 4.60 -7.89
CA VAL A 290 -4.76 3.67 -8.91
C VAL A 290 -3.61 2.99 -9.65
N ILE A 291 -2.66 3.75 -10.16
CA ILE A 291 -1.50 3.22 -10.89
C ILE A 291 -0.63 2.37 -9.97
N HIS A 292 -0.41 2.84 -8.73
CA HIS A 292 0.36 2.12 -7.71
C HIS A 292 -0.21 0.73 -7.43
N ALA A 293 -1.53 0.63 -7.25
CA ALA A 293 -2.19 -0.64 -6.97
C ALA A 293 -1.93 -1.67 -8.08
N LEU A 294 -1.92 -1.25 -9.34
CA LEU A 294 -1.71 -2.15 -10.48
C LEU A 294 -0.25 -2.61 -10.61
N PHE A 295 0.73 -1.70 -10.62
CA PHE A 295 2.11 -2.13 -10.80
C PHE A 295 2.65 -2.88 -9.57
N LYS A 296 2.16 -2.60 -8.36
CA LYS A 296 2.54 -3.35 -7.17
C LYS A 296 1.95 -4.75 -7.13
N SER A 297 0.69 -4.90 -7.51
CA SER A 297 0.11 -6.24 -7.63
C SER A 297 0.88 -7.08 -8.64
N LEU A 298 1.25 -6.52 -9.80
CA LEU A 298 2.08 -7.20 -10.78
C LEU A 298 3.44 -7.61 -10.21
N MET A 299 4.14 -6.71 -9.50
CA MET A 299 5.42 -7.03 -8.85
C MET A 299 5.31 -8.20 -7.89
N PHE A 300 4.31 -8.19 -7.00
CA PHE A 300 4.13 -9.27 -6.03
C PHE A 300 3.77 -10.60 -6.68
N LEU A 301 2.98 -10.62 -7.75
CA LEU A 301 2.66 -11.85 -8.47
C LEU A 301 3.90 -12.42 -9.18
N CYS A 302 4.72 -11.57 -9.81
CA CYS A 302 5.98 -11.99 -10.44
C CYS A 302 6.95 -12.57 -9.40
N VAL A 303 7.16 -11.86 -8.30
CA VAL A 303 8.04 -12.33 -7.22
C VAL A 303 7.50 -13.60 -6.56
N GLY A 304 6.18 -13.69 -6.38
CA GLY A 304 5.56 -14.90 -5.86
C GLY A 304 5.82 -16.12 -6.74
N SER A 305 5.71 -15.97 -8.06
CA SER A 305 5.99 -17.04 -8.99
C SER A 305 7.47 -17.46 -8.97
N PHE A 306 8.41 -16.52 -8.77
CA PHE A 306 9.83 -16.85 -8.58
C PHE A 306 10.06 -17.62 -7.28
N ILE A 307 9.51 -17.15 -6.16
CA ILE A 307 9.64 -17.84 -4.86
C ILE A 307 9.07 -19.26 -4.95
N HIS A 308 7.94 -19.46 -5.61
CA HIS A 308 7.34 -20.78 -5.82
C HIS A 308 8.22 -21.67 -6.71
N SER A 309 8.80 -21.14 -7.78
CA SER A 309 9.68 -21.91 -8.68
C SER A 309 11.02 -22.28 -8.03
N PHE A 310 11.57 -21.45 -7.14
CA PHE A 310 12.83 -21.65 -6.42
C PHE A 310 12.67 -22.24 -5.01
N LYS A 311 11.65 -23.08 -4.78
CA LYS A 311 11.44 -23.81 -3.51
C LYS A 311 11.43 -22.90 -2.28
N SER A 312 10.63 -21.86 -2.30
CA SER A 312 10.43 -20.89 -1.21
C SER A 312 11.64 -20.04 -0.81
N MET A 313 12.69 -19.97 -1.61
CA MET A 313 13.83 -19.06 -1.38
C MET A 313 13.37 -17.61 -1.50
N GLN A 314 13.68 -16.76 -0.50
CA GLN A 314 13.31 -15.35 -0.48
C GLN A 314 14.48 -14.40 -0.72
N ASP A 315 15.72 -14.88 -0.60
CA ASP A 315 16.93 -14.06 -0.74
C ASP A 315 17.24 -13.76 -2.21
N ILE A 316 17.31 -12.46 -2.57
CA ILE A 316 17.58 -12.00 -3.94
C ILE A 316 18.95 -12.43 -4.48
N ARG A 317 19.92 -12.70 -3.62
CA ARG A 317 21.27 -13.12 -4.01
C ARG A 317 21.30 -14.48 -4.70
N CYS A 318 20.24 -15.28 -4.47
CA CYS A 318 20.11 -16.62 -5.07
C CYS A 318 19.55 -16.59 -6.50
N TYR A 319 19.04 -15.45 -6.98
CA TYR A 319 18.27 -15.32 -8.24
C TYR A 319 19.12 -14.90 -9.44
N GLY A 320 20.38 -15.27 -9.51
CA GLY A 320 21.22 -14.87 -10.64
C GLY A 320 20.83 -15.50 -11.98
N GLY A 321 20.70 -14.66 -13.03
CA GLY A 321 20.47 -15.12 -14.40
C GLY A 321 19.09 -15.75 -14.66
N VAL A 322 18.06 -15.37 -13.89
CA VAL A 322 16.68 -15.88 -14.00
C VAL A 322 16.06 -15.60 -15.37
N ILE A 323 16.55 -14.59 -16.10
CA ILE A 323 16.08 -14.25 -17.45
C ILE A 323 16.16 -15.41 -18.43
N TYR A 324 17.17 -16.28 -18.31
CA TYR A 324 17.32 -17.43 -19.18
C TYR A 324 16.31 -18.54 -18.91
N MET A 325 15.76 -18.58 -17.69
CA MET A 325 14.84 -19.63 -17.24
C MET A 325 13.38 -19.22 -17.38
N TYR A 326 13.07 -17.98 -17.05
CA TYR A 326 11.71 -17.43 -17.01
C TYR A 326 11.68 -16.06 -17.70
N PRO A 327 11.84 -16.02 -19.04
CA PRO A 327 11.98 -14.76 -19.78
C PRO A 327 10.75 -13.88 -19.66
N PHE A 328 9.54 -14.45 -19.76
CA PHE A 328 8.31 -13.68 -19.68
C PHE A 328 8.13 -13.03 -18.30
N LYS A 329 8.30 -13.78 -17.22
CA LYS A 329 8.14 -13.28 -15.84
C LYS A 329 9.21 -12.24 -15.49
N THR A 330 10.43 -12.38 -15.97
CA THR A 330 11.48 -11.38 -15.76
C THR A 330 11.18 -10.09 -16.50
N MET A 331 10.71 -10.15 -17.74
CA MET A 331 10.32 -8.96 -18.50
C MET A 331 9.15 -8.24 -17.86
N THR A 332 8.11 -8.93 -17.39
CA THR A 332 6.97 -8.31 -16.70
C THR A 332 7.39 -7.64 -15.39
N LEU A 333 8.32 -8.24 -14.65
CA LEU A 333 8.88 -7.62 -13.46
C LEU A 333 9.73 -6.39 -13.80
N MET A 334 10.53 -6.43 -14.87
CA MET A 334 11.30 -5.28 -15.33
C MET A 334 10.39 -4.10 -15.68
N PHE A 335 9.32 -4.34 -16.43
CA PHE A 335 8.35 -3.29 -16.76
C PHE A 335 7.73 -2.66 -15.51
N SER A 336 7.36 -3.46 -14.53
CA SER A 336 6.78 -2.94 -13.28
C SER A 336 7.79 -2.13 -12.45
N LEU A 337 9.07 -2.51 -12.45
CA LEU A 337 10.15 -1.73 -11.82
C LEU A 337 10.44 -0.43 -12.57
N MET A 338 10.37 -0.41 -13.90
CA MET A 338 10.47 0.82 -14.70
C MET A 338 9.32 1.78 -14.40
N CYS A 339 8.08 1.28 -14.25
CA CYS A 339 6.94 2.08 -13.80
C CYS A 339 7.20 2.71 -12.41
N LEU A 340 7.76 1.93 -11.47
CA LEU A 340 8.06 2.43 -10.13
C LEU A 340 9.14 3.51 -10.14
N MET A 341 10.16 3.40 -10.98
CA MET A 341 11.19 4.44 -11.10
C MET A 341 10.64 5.75 -11.67
N GLY A 342 9.56 5.69 -12.44
CA GLY A 342 9.07 6.83 -13.22
C GLY A 342 9.86 7.01 -14.52
N PHE A 343 10.24 5.90 -15.18
CA PHE A 343 10.93 6.00 -16.48
C PHE A 343 9.99 6.57 -17.55
N PRO A 344 10.46 7.45 -18.45
CA PRO A 344 9.62 8.12 -19.45
C PRO A 344 8.75 7.15 -20.24
N PHE A 345 7.53 7.57 -20.53
CA PHE A 345 6.49 6.84 -21.27
C PHE A 345 5.82 5.67 -20.54
N PHE A 346 6.26 5.32 -19.33
CA PHE A 346 5.57 4.33 -18.50
C PHE A 346 4.47 4.98 -17.65
N SER A 347 3.50 4.18 -17.18
CA SER A 347 2.37 4.71 -16.40
C SER A 347 2.79 5.47 -15.13
N GLY A 348 3.86 5.02 -14.46
CA GLY A 348 4.42 5.69 -13.30
C GLY A 348 5.01 7.08 -13.59
N TYR A 349 5.49 7.32 -14.80
CA TYR A 349 5.95 8.64 -15.23
C TYR A 349 4.82 9.67 -15.18
N PHE A 350 3.67 9.34 -15.76
CA PHE A 350 2.53 10.25 -15.80
C PHE A 350 2.00 10.68 -14.42
N SER A 351 2.16 9.85 -13.39
CA SER A 351 1.74 10.20 -12.03
C SER A 351 2.86 10.79 -11.19
N LYS A 352 4.01 10.10 -11.10
CA LYS A 352 5.11 10.47 -10.20
C LYS A 352 5.80 11.77 -10.62
N ASP A 353 6.00 12.00 -11.92
CA ASP A 353 6.63 13.23 -12.41
C ASP A 353 5.74 14.44 -12.15
N LEU A 354 4.43 14.34 -12.41
CA LEU A 354 3.49 15.41 -12.07
C LEU A 354 3.51 15.73 -10.57
N ILE A 355 3.59 14.70 -9.72
CA ILE A 355 3.72 14.89 -8.28
C ILE A 355 4.97 15.68 -7.93
N MET A 356 6.11 15.31 -8.51
CA MET A 356 7.39 16.01 -8.27
C MET A 356 7.36 17.44 -8.81
N GLU A 357 6.76 17.68 -9.95
CA GLU A 357 6.59 19.03 -10.51
C GLU A 357 5.75 19.92 -9.58
N VAL A 358 4.65 19.41 -9.03
CA VAL A 358 3.82 20.14 -8.06
C VAL A 358 4.60 20.42 -6.78
N MET A 359 5.41 19.48 -6.32
CA MET A 359 6.29 19.68 -5.16
C MET A 359 7.32 20.77 -5.38
N PHE A 360 7.86 20.91 -6.59
CA PHE A 360 8.80 22.00 -6.92
C PHE A 360 8.13 23.38 -6.97
N LEU A 361 6.84 23.45 -7.29
CA LEU A 361 6.08 24.70 -7.29
C LEU A 361 5.61 25.12 -5.90
N SER A 362 5.40 24.17 -5.01
CA SER A 362 4.83 24.45 -3.68
C SER A 362 5.87 25.03 -2.72
N LYS A 363 5.40 25.96 -1.86
CA LYS A 363 6.22 26.51 -0.77
C LYS A 363 6.30 25.49 0.37
N MET A 364 7.29 24.63 0.35
CA MET A 364 7.53 23.61 1.38
C MET A 364 8.68 24.01 2.32
N ASN A 365 8.70 23.38 3.51
CA ASN A 365 9.85 23.46 4.38
C ASN A 365 11.09 22.87 3.71
N MET A 366 12.24 23.51 3.82
CA MET A 366 13.48 23.09 3.17
C MET A 366 13.90 21.68 3.55
N ILE A 367 13.65 21.26 4.79
CA ILE A 367 13.96 19.91 5.28
C ILE A 367 13.12 18.86 4.56
N SER A 368 11.78 19.04 4.49
CA SER A 368 10.89 18.12 3.80
C SER A 368 11.18 18.04 2.31
N PHE A 369 11.52 19.16 1.67
CA PHE A 369 11.91 19.22 0.27
C PHE A 369 13.18 18.39 0.00
N MET A 370 14.24 18.58 0.78
CA MET A 370 15.48 17.81 0.64
C MET A 370 15.25 16.31 0.88
N LEU A 371 14.45 15.94 1.89
CA LEU A 371 14.12 14.54 2.16
C LEU A 371 13.38 13.90 1.00
N LEU A 372 12.46 14.59 0.36
CA LEU A 372 11.73 14.10 -0.81
C LEU A 372 12.65 13.90 -2.03
N ILE A 373 13.59 14.83 -2.29
CA ILE A 373 14.57 14.66 -3.36
C ILE A 373 15.44 13.42 -3.13
N PHE A 374 16.04 13.28 -1.94
CA PHE A 374 16.86 12.10 -1.64
C PHE A 374 16.06 10.80 -1.68
N SER A 375 14.83 10.83 -1.21
CA SER A 375 13.98 9.64 -1.24
C SER A 375 13.63 9.20 -2.67
N THR A 376 13.41 10.14 -3.61
CA THR A 376 13.20 9.78 -5.02
C THR A 376 14.43 9.13 -5.65
N ILE A 377 15.65 9.59 -5.31
CA ILE A 377 16.89 8.94 -5.72
C ILE A 377 16.95 7.51 -5.17
N PHE A 378 16.60 7.30 -3.90
CA PHE A 378 16.59 5.96 -3.30
C PHE A 378 15.53 5.04 -3.93
N THR A 379 14.37 5.57 -4.39
CA THR A 379 13.38 4.75 -5.10
C THR A 379 13.94 4.20 -6.40
N VAL A 380 14.76 4.94 -7.10
CA VAL A 380 15.44 4.48 -8.31
C VAL A 380 16.58 3.51 -7.96
N SER A 381 17.36 3.80 -6.91
CA SER A 381 18.53 2.99 -6.59
C SER A 381 18.17 1.57 -6.15
N TYR A 382 17.18 1.34 -5.30
CA TYR A 382 16.80 -0.03 -4.92
C TYR A 382 16.16 -0.81 -6.08
N SER A 383 15.42 -0.15 -6.98
CA SER A 383 14.86 -0.82 -8.15
C SER A 383 15.92 -1.26 -9.14
N ILE A 384 16.92 -0.42 -9.41
CA ILE A 384 18.09 -0.81 -10.23
C ILE A 384 18.88 -1.94 -9.56
N ARG A 385 19.10 -1.86 -8.24
CA ARG A 385 19.77 -2.92 -7.49
C ARG A 385 19.06 -4.27 -7.67
N LEU A 386 17.73 -4.30 -7.57
CA LEU A 386 16.92 -5.51 -7.82
C LEU A 386 17.12 -6.01 -9.25
N MET A 387 17.06 -5.14 -10.25
CA MET A 387 17.29 -5.49 -11.65
C MET A 387 18.67 -6.12 -11.84
N MET A 388 19.71 -5.54 -11.25
CA MET A 388 21.09 -6.05 -11.36
C MET A 388 21.22 -7.46 -10.78
N PHE A 389 20.57 -7.75 -9.63
CA PHE A 389 20.59 -9.10 -9.05
C PHE A 389 19.87 -10.14 -9.90
N ILE A 390 18.77 -9.79 -10.53
CA ILE A 390 17.95 -10.73 -11.32
C ILE A 390 18.59 -11.00 -12.68
N LEU A 391 19.10 -9.95 -13.35
CA LEU A 391 19.59 -10.04 -14.73
C LEU A 391 21.08 -10.39 -14.82
N PHE A 392 21.92 -9.68 -14.08
CA PHE A 392 23.36 -9.65 -14.31
C PHE A 392 24.19 -10.42 -13.28
N SER A 393 23.60 -10.86 -12.17
CA SER A 393 24.34 -11.69 -11.23
C SER A 393 24.68 -13.07 -11.83
N LYS A 394 25.74 -13.70 -11.30
CA LYS A 394 26.17 -15.02 -11.76
C LYS A 394 25.05 -16.03 -11.60
N LYS A 395 24.99 -17.01 -12.51
CA LYS A 395 24.01 -18.10 -12.46
C LYS A 395 24.24 -18.96 -11.20
N ASN A 396 23.36 -18.80 -10.21
CA ASN A 396 23.47 -19.49 -8.92
C ASN A 396 22.38 -20.56 -8.72
N TYR A 397 21.74 -21.01 -9.80
CA TYR A 397 20.67 -22.00 -9.69
C TYR A 397 21.15 -23.42 -9.91
N TYR A 398 20.58 -24.33 -9.14
CA TYR A 398 20.74 -25.76 -9.33
C TYR A 398 19.82 -26.24 -10.46
N VAL A 399 20.38 -26.90 -11.47
CA VAL A 399 19.69 -27.36 -12.70
C VAL A 399 18.40 -28.20 -12.40
N ASN A 400 18.38 -28.89 -11.25
CA ASN A 400 17.27 -29.74 -10.83
C ASN A 400 16.02 -28.99 -10.29
N LEU A 401 16.02 -27.66 -10.29
CA LEU A 401 14.93 -26.85 -9.70
C LEU A 401 13.98 -26.25 -10.74
N ILE A 402 14.17 -26.56 -12.02
CA ILE A 402 13.44 -25.90 -13.10
C ILE A 402 12.03 -26.47 -13.22
N LYS A 403 11.04 -25.71 -12.78
CA LYS A 403 9.65 -25.91 -13.15
C LYS A 403 9.35 -25.17 -14.44
N LYS A 404 8.51 -25.74 -15.32
CA LYS A 404 8.00 -25.04 -16.51
C LYS A 404 7.16 -23.84 -16.09
N GLU A 405 7.14 -22.79 -16.89
CA GLU A 405 6.25 -21.66 -16.69
C GLU A 405 4.79 -22.10 -16.77
N GLY A 406 3.98 -21.69 -15.79
CA GLY A 406 2.55 -21.96 -15.78
C GLY A 406 1.81 -21.01 -16.72
N ASN A 407 1.01 -21.52 -17.65
CA ASN A 407 0.23 -20.67 -18.57
C ASN A 407 -0.76 -19.76 -17.83
N LEU A 408 -1.37 -20.23 -16.73
CA LEU A 408 -2.30 -19.43 -15.92
C LEU A 408 -1.60 -18.25 -15.22
N GLU A 409 -0.39 -18.45 -14.69
CA GLU A 409 0.37 -17.37 -14.10
C GLU A 409 0.72 -16.29 -15.12
N ASN A 410 1.21 -16.71 -16.30
CA ASN A 410 1.58 -15.80 -17.38
C ASN A 410 0.37 -15.01 -17.87
N PHE A 411 -0.81 -15.64 -17.94
CA PHE A 411 -2.05 -14.96 -18.29
C PHE A 411 -2.44 -13.88 -17.29
N CYS A 412 -2.36 -14.16 -15.98
CA CYS A 412 -2.61 -13.16 -14.93
C CYS A 412 -1.68 -11.95 -15.03
N MET A 413 -0.39 -12.20 -15.25
CA MET A 413 0.61 -11.14 -15.40
C MET A 413 0.37 -10.32 -16.67
N LEU A 414 -0.03 -10.96 -17.76
CA LEU A 414 -0.32 -10.29 -19.03
C LEU A 414 -1.49 -9.33 -18.90
N ILE A 415 -2.58 -9.73 -18.25
CA ILE A 415 -3.74 -8.85 -18.03
C ILE A 415 -3.31 -7.60 -17.26
N LEU A 416 -2.58 -7.77 -16.14
CA LEU A 416 -2.10 -6.63 -15.35
C LEU A 416 -1.16 -5.73 -16.14
N LEU A 417 -0.27 -6.31 -16.93
CA LEU A 417 0.66 -5.55 -17.75
C LEU A 417 -0.08 -4.69 -18.77
N MET A 418 -1.07 -5.27 -19.47
CA MET A 418 -1.89 -4.52 -20.42
C MET A 418 -2.66 -3.39 -19.74
N THR A 419 -3.28 -3.63 -18.58
CA THR A 419 -3.98 -2.57 -17.84
C THR A 419 -3.05 -1.44 -17.43
N ILE A 420 -1.82 -1.73 -16.99
CA ILE A 420 -0.82 -0.72 -16.62
C ILE A 420 -0.46 0.17 -17.81
N PHE A 421 -0.25 -0.38 -19.00
CA PHE A 421 0.11 0.41 -20.17
C PHE A 421 -0.99 1.39 -20.59
N PHE A 422 -2.23 0.92 -20.64
CA PHE A 422 -3.33 1.74 -21.15
C PHE A 422 -3.82 2.77 -20.12
N LEU A 423 -3.94 2.37 -18.84
CA LEU A 423 -4.58 3.20 -17.84
C LEU A 423 -3.80 4.47 -17.50
N GLY A 424 -2.46 4.47 -17.57
CA GLY A 424 -1.66 5.65 -17.27
C GLY A 424 -2.02 6.85 -18.12
N TYR A 425 -2.12 6.68 -19.44
CA TYR A 425 -2.46 7.75 -20.38
C TYR A 425 -3.96 8.10 -20.37
N ILE A 426 -4.82 7.07 -20.28
CA ILE A 426 -6.27 7.26 -20.25
C ILE A 426 -6.69 8.08 -19.04
N PHE A 427 -6.18 7.74 -17.86
CA PHE A 427 -6.52 8.43 -16.63
C PHE A 427 -6.01 9.87 -16.59
N LEU A 428 -4.84 10.14 -17.15
CA LEU A 428 -4.36 11.51 -17.27
C LEU A 428 -5.37 12.40 -18.02
N LYS A 429 -6.03 11.87 -19.06
CA LYS A 429 -7.08 12.56 -19.79
C LYS A 429 -8.41 12.62 -19.04
N ILE A 430 -8.81 11.54 -18.38
CA ILE A 430 -10.09 11.46 -17.65
C ILE A 430 -10.10 12.44 -16.49
N PHE A 431 -9.02 12.49 -15.71
CA PHE A 431 -8.93 13.41 -14.57
C PHE A 431 -8.71 14.88 -14.98
N ASN A 432 -8.63 15.16 -16.29
CA ASN A 432 -8.33 16.50 -16.80
C ASN A 432 -7.16 17.18 -16.08
N LEU A 433 -6.18 16.37 -15.65
CA LEU A 433 -4.98 16.83 -14.93
C LEU A 433 -4.06 17.67 -15.81
N ASN A 434 -4.64 18.41 -16.75
CA ASN A 434 -3.95 19.40 -17.57
C ASN A 434 -3.65 20.64 -16.73
N PHE A 435 -3.06 20.45 -15.55
CA PHE A 435 -2.50 21.56 -14.80
C PHE A 435 -1.41 22.18 -15.68
N MET A 436 -1.58 23.45 -16.05
CA MET A 436 -0.49 24.22 -16.65
C MET A 436 0.60 24.41 -15.58
N ILE A 437 1.48 23.42 -15.45
CA ILE A 437 2.63 23.50 -14.57
C ILE A 437 3.70 24.29 -15.30
N LEU A 438 3.80 25.58 -14.95
CA LEU A 438 4.80 26.49 -15.49
C LEU A 438 6.08 26.38 -14.65
N LEU A 439 6.91 25.41 -14.97
CA LEU A 439 8.26 25.27 -14.42
C LEU A 439 9.30 25.78 -15.42
N THR A 440 10.39 26.32 -14.90
CA THR A 440 11.57 26.60 -15.73
C THR A 440 12.15 25.29 -16.23
N GLU A 441 12.76 25.29 -17.41
CA GLU A 441 13.35 24.09 -18.03
C GLU A 441 14.35 23.37 -17.10
N ASN A 442 15.09 24.14 -16.30
CA ASN A 442 16.05 23.60 -15.35
C ASN A 442 15.38 22.67 -14.30
N PHE A 443 14.20 23.02 -13.78
CA PHE A 443 13.46 22.20 -12.83
C PHE A 443 12.83 20.97 -13.49
N LYS A 444 12.34 21.09 -14.72
CA LYS A 444 11.84 19.92 -15.48
C LYS A 444 12.95 18.90 -15.71
N MET A 445 14.11 19.37 -16.12
CA MET A 445 15.28 18.51 -16.34
C MET A 445 15.87 17.93 -15.03
N MET A 446 15.54 18.53 -13.88
CA MET A 446 16.03 18.05 -12.58
C MET A 446 15.51 16.65 -12.26
N ILE A 447 14.27 16.33 -12.59
CA ILE A 447 13.69 14.99 -12.35
C ILE A 447 14.50 13.93 -13.12
N MET A 448 14.81 14.16 -14.38
CA MET A 448 15.62 13.24 -15.18
C MET A 448 17.04 13.07 -14.61
N LYS A 449 17.64 14.16 -14.11
CA LYS A 449 18.94 14.11 -13.44
C LYS A 449 18.90 13.29 -12.16
N LEU A 450 17.80 13.39 -11.37
CA LEU A 450 17.61 12.59 -10.16
C LEU A 450 17.48 11.09 -10.47
N ILE A 451 16.76 10.74 -11.54
CA ILE A 451 16.67 9.35 -12.02
C ILE A 451 18.06 8.83 -12.41
N PHE A 452 18.80 9.60 -13.20
CA PHE A 452 20.15 9.21 -13.62
C PHE A 452 21.10 9.00 -12.43
N PHE A 453 21.07 9.92 -11.46
CA PHE A 453 21.87 9.80 -10.25
C PHE A 453 21.46 8.58 -9.41
N GLY A 454 20.16 8.29 -9.34
CA GLY A 454 19.63 7.08 -8.71
C GLY A 454 20.11 5.79 -9.36
N ILE A 455 20.25 5.75 -10.69
CA ILE A 455 20.82 4.61 -11.44
C ILE A 455 22.26 4.37 -11.02
N LEU A 456 23.08 5.42 -10.98
CA LEU A 456 24.49 5.32 -10.57
C LEU A 456 24.64 4.82 -9.13
N LEU A 457 23.83 5.35 -8.21
CA LEU A 457 23.81 4.87 -6.82
C LEU A 457 23.34 3.42 -6.70
N GLY A 458 22.35 3.00 -7.47
CA GLY A 458 21.88 1.61 -7.49
C GLY A 458 22.94 0.63 -7.93
N MET A 459 23.72 0.99 -8.97
CA MET A 459 24.89 0.22 -9.40
C MET A 459 25.96 0.17 -8.30
N TYR A 460 26.24 1.31 -7.67
CA TYR A 460 27.21 1.37 -6.56
C TYR A 460 26.80 0.44 -5.41
N PHE A 461 25.54 0.47 -4.99
CA PHE A 461 25.02 -0.43 -3.94
C PHE A 461 25.11 -1.91 -4.31
N TYR A 462 24.95 -2.25 -5.59
CA TYR A 462 25.12 -3.62 -6.05
C TYR A 462 26.57 -4.10 -5.91
N PHE A 463 27.56 -3.28 -6.28
CA PHE A 463 28.99 -3.65 -6.24
C PHE A 463 29.61 -3.53 -4.84
N SER A 464 29.24 -2.53 -4.05
CA SER A 464 29.86 -2.22 -2.74
C SER A 464 29.39 -3.10 -1.59
N PHE A 465 28.37 -3.93 -1.83
CA PHE A 465 27.68 -4.64 -0.75
C PHE A 465 28.54 -5.62 0.07
N LYS A 466 29.69 -6.06 -0.47
CA LYS A 466 30.60 -6.97 0.24
C LYS A 466 31.30 -6.34 1.45
N ASN A 467 31.35 -5.02 1.54
CA ASN A 467 32.24 -4.32 2.47
C ASN A 467 31.53 -3.71 3.71
N ASN A 468 30.20 -3.60 3.74
CA ASN A 468 29.50 -2.85 4.79
C ASN A 468 28.42 -3.66 5.52
N VAL A 469 28.80 -4.79 6.12
CA VAL A 469 27.88 -5.68 6.84
C VAL A 469 27.22 -5.00 8.06
N ILE A 470 27.94 -4.15 8.80
CA ILE A 470 27.46 -3.50 10.02
C ILE A 470 26.35 -2.51 9.70
N MET A 471 26.57 -1.62 8.72
CA MET A 471 25.55 -0.67 8.25
C MET A 471 24.34 -1.39 7.66
N GLY A 472 24.56 -2.47 6.91
CA GLY A 472 23.50 -3.32 6.38
C GLY A 472 22.60 -3.86 7.49
N ASN A 473 23.17 -4.41 8.55
CA ASN A 473 22.40 -4.92 9.69
C ASN A 473 21.63 -3.82 10.46
N TYR A 474 22.22 -2.62 10.59
CA TYR A 474 21.55 -1.50 11.25
C TYR A 474 20.31 -1.05 10.46
N PHE A 475 20.43 -0.90 9.16
CA PHE A 475 19.32 -0.47 8.31
C PHE A 475 18.28 -1.57 8.11
N SER A 476 18.68 -2.83 7.94
CA SER A 476 17.74 -3.95 7.78
C SER A 476 16.88 -4.20 9.02
N MET A 477 17.37 -3.88 10.21
CA MET A 477 16.59 -3.90 11.46
C MET A 477 15.73 -2.64 11.64
N MET A 478 15.42 -1.91 10.58
CA MET A 478 14.61 -0.68 10.63
C MET A 478 15.07 0.31 11.71
N PHE A 479 16.36 0.63 11.76
CA PHE A 479 16.97 1.52 12.77
C PHE A 479 16.70 1.05 14.20
N TYR A 480 16.56 -0.25 14.40
CA TYR A 480 16.20 -0.84 15.70
C TYR A 480 14.89 -0.32 16.30
N PHE A 481 13.95 0.14 15.50
CA PHE A 481 12.64 0.56 16.01
C PHE A 481 11.94 -0.56 16.81
N GLU A 482 12.12 -1.83 16.43
CA GLU A 482 11.61 -2.96 17.23
C GLU A 482 12.12 -2.92 18.66
N LYS A 483 13.40 -2.60 18.89
CA LYS A 483 13.98 -2.48 20.23
C LYS A 483 13.47 -1.24 20.96
N ILE A 484 13.30 -0.13 20.25
CA ILE A 484 12.73 1.10 20.83
C ILE A 484 11.31 0.84 21.33
N TYR A 485 10.49 0.14 20.56
CA TYR A 485 9.14 -0.23 20.99
C TYR A 485 9.13 -1.24 22.14
N GLN A 486 10.19 -2.01 22.34
CA GLN A 486 10.28 -2.91 23.49
C GLN A 486 10.51 -2.17 24.82
N PHE A 487 10.87 -0.88 24.80
CA PHE A 487 11.00 -0.07 26.01
C PHE A 487 9.72 0.00 26.85
N TYR A 488 8.54 -0.15 26.24
CA TYR A 488 7.29 -0.23 27.00
C TYR A 488 7.20 -1.48 27.88
N LYS A 489 7.98 -2.54 27.59
CA LYS A 489 8.04 -3.73 28.44
C LYS A 489 8.73 -3.46 29.78
N ILE A 490 9.59 -2.46 29.86
CA ILE A 490 10.31 -2.13 31.09
C ILE A 490 9.35 -1.70 32.20
N PRO A 491 8.46 -0.71 32.04
CA PRO A 491 7.49 -0.38 33.08
C PRO A 491 6.49 -1.48 33.36
N LEU A 492 6.08 -2.29 32.35
CA LEU A 492 5.22 -3.44 32.57
C LEU A 492 5.89 -4.52 33.40
N ASN A 493 7.14 -4.84 33.12
CA ASN A 493 7.92 -5.78 33.93
C ASN A 493 8.14 -5.26 35.38
N MET A 494 8.32 -3.94 35.53
CA MET A 494 8.41 -3.33 36.85
C MET A 494 7.07 -3.42 37.60
N MET A 495 5.94 -3.20 36.95
CA MET A 495 4.61 -3.38 37.54
C MET A 495 4.36 -4.84 37.94
N MET A 496 4.66 -5.79 37.07
CA MET A 496 4.57 -7.23 37.41
C MET A 496 5.46 -7.63 38.58
N LEU A 497 6.69 -7.10 38.64
CA LEU A 497 7.56 -7.30 39.79
C LEU A 497 6.97 -6.70 41.06
N TYR A 498 6.33 -5.54 40.96
CA TYR A 498 5.67 -4.89 42.09
C TYR A 498 4.49 -5.70 42.60
N GLU A 499 3.67 -6.28 41.72
CA GLU A 499 2.57 -7.17 42.06
C GLU A 499 3.09 -8.46 42.74
N ILE A 500 4.11 -9.10 42.20
CA ILE A 500 4.70 -10.31 42.76
C ILE A 500 5.32 -10.06 44.17
N ILE A 501 5.90 -8.87 44.36
CA ILE A 501 6.45 -8.49 45.68
C ILE A 501 5.31 -8.20 46.67
N HIS A 502 4.21 -7.59 46.23
CA HIS A 502 3.05 -7.31 47.06
C HIS A 502 2.32 -8.62 47.46
N GLU A 503 2.14 -9.54 46.51
CA GLU A 503 1.54 -10.86 46.80
C GLU A 503 2.39 -11.76 47.73
N LYS A 504 3.71 -11.56 47.72
CA LYS A 504 4.60 -12.30 48.68
C LYS A 504 4.68 -11.66 50.05
N ASN A 505 4.23 -10.43 50.21
CA ASN A 505 4.21 -9.73 51.49
C ASN A 505 2.80 -9.70 52.12
N LEU A 506 1.80 -10.26 51.46
CA LEU A 506 0.50 -10.65 51.99
C LEU A 506 0.50 -12.14 52.32
#